data_2bd6ff738748a5cf924e48a794d26796
#
_entry.id   2bd6ff738748a5cf924e48a794d26796
#
_cell.length_a   1.000
_cell.length_b   1.000
_cell.length_c   1.000
_cell.angle_alpha   90.00
_cell.angle_beta   90.00
_cell.angle_gamma   90.00
#
_symmetry.space_group_name_H-M   'P 1'
#
loop_
_entity.id
_entity.type
_entity.pdbx_description
1 polymer ?
#
loop_
_entity_poly.entity_id
_entity_poly.type
_entity_poly.pdbx_seq_one_letter_code
_entity_poly.pdbx_strand_id
1 'polypeptide(L)'
;GKVGAEIGNIETVHLGHRYTIRDIDVLVSSERHLERLIEEVSKLEGVTVLEVRDDVLKLHQGGKIKMVNTAPIDSPDTLSKVYTPGVAEVCQMIAERPEWKDTYTSIPYSVAIVTDGTAVLGLGSIGPVAAMPVMEGKAALLQQLVKVSGIPILLNTIDPDQIVETVKH
;
A
#
# COMPACT_ATOMS: atom_id res chain seq x y z
N GLY A 1 -4.29 -32.60 -2.07
CA GLY A 1 -3.51 -33.62 -1.35
C GLY A 1 -4.08 -33.89 0.04
N LYS A 2 -3.41 -34.69 0.88
CA LYS A 2 -3.88 -35.12 2.23
C LYS A 2 -4.21 -33.98 3.19
N VAL A 3 -3.66 -32.79 2.99
CA VAL A 3 -3.85 -31.63 3.88
C VAL A 3 -4.92 -30.65 3.35
N GLY A 4 -5.38 -30.81 2.10
CA GLY A 4 -6.42 -29.97 1.51
C GLY A 4 -5.95 -28.60 1.01
N ALA A 5 -4.65 -28.32 0.98
CA ALA A 5 -4.12 -27.11 0.38
C ALA A 5 -4.25 -27.15 -1.16
N GLU A 6 -4.61 -26.02 -1.74
CA GLU A 6 -4.61 -25.84 -3.20
C GLU A 6 -3.22 -25.39 -3.65
N ILE A 7 -2.71 -26.03 -4.71
CA ILE A 7 -1.41 -25.70 -5.30
C ILE A 7 -1.67 -24.77 -6.48
N GLY A 8 -1.04 -23.63 -6.45
CA GLY A 8 -1.03 -22.64 -7.53
C GLY A 8 0.14 -22.86 -8.49
N ASN A 9 0.95 -21.82 -8.69
CA ASN A 9 2.12 -21.88 -9.57
C ASN A 9 3.24 -22.74 -8.97
N ILE A 10 4.01 -23.40 -9.82
CA ILE A 10 5.24 -24.11 -9.45
C ILE A 10 6.35 -23.63 -10.37
N GLU A 11 7.33 -22.95 -9.79
CA GLU A 11 8.48 -22.43 -10.52
C GLU A 11 9.76 -23.15 -10.07
N THR A 12 10.61 -23.55 -11.03
CA THR A 12 11.92 -24.09 -10.73
C THR A 12 12.93 -22.96 -10.67
N VAL A 13 13.35 -22.60 -9.46
CA VAL A 13 14.30 -21.51 -9.19
C VAL A 13 15.74 -21.96 -9.45
N HIS A 14 16.04 -23.22 -9.14
CA HIS A 14 17.35 -23.80 -9.38
C HIS A 14 17.23 -25.25 -9.83
N LEU A 15 17.92 -25.61 -10.90
CA LEU A 15 18.03 -26.99 -11.40
C LEU A 15 19.49 -27.42 -11.37
N GLY A 16 19.84 -28.30 -10.45
CA GLY A 16 21.19 -28.83 -10.30
C GLY A 16 21.22 -30.36 -10.28
N HIS A 17 22.42 -30.94 -10.42
CA HIS A 17 22.60 -32.40 -10.41
C HIS A 17 22.35 -33.04 -9.03
N ARG A 18 22.50 -32.28 -7.93
CA ARG A 18 22.36 -32.81 -6.57
C ARG A 18 21.03 -32.43 -5.93
N TYR A 19 20.45 -31.28 -6.28
CA TYR A 19 19.19 -30.80 -5.76
C TYR A 19 18.49 -29.87 -6.75
N THR A 20 17.21 -29.74 -6.59
CA THR A 20 16.37 -28.78 -7.32
C THR A 20 15.63 -27.91 -6.29
N ILE A 21 15.63 -26.57 -6.48
CA ILE A 21 14.84 -25.65 -5.68
C ILE A 21 13.61 -25.24 -6.48
N ARG A 22 12.46 -25.35 -5.86
CA ARG A 22 11.19 -24.94 -6.44
C ARG A 22 10.46 -23.99 -5.50
N ASP A 23 9.95 -22.90 -6.04
CA ASP A 23 8.94 -22.08 -5.40
C ASP A 23 7.58 -22.66 -5.75
N ILE A 24 6.74 -22.87 -4.74
CA ILE A 24 5.42 -23.46 -4.89
C ILE A 24 4.42 -22.56 -4.20
N ASP A 25 3.52 -21.95 -4.97
CA ASP A 25 2.41 -21.20 -4.43
C ASP A 25 1.37 -22.16 -3.85
N VAL A 26 0.95 -21.89 -2.62
CA VAL A 26 -0.08 -22.69 -1.95
C VAL A 26 -1.13 -21.79 -1.34
N LEU A 27 -2.40 -22.11 -1.58
CA LEU A 27 -3.51 -21.45 -0.92
C LEU A 27 -3.91 -22.26 0.32
N VAL A 28 -3.86 -21.60 1.47
CA VAL A 28 -4.23 -22.18 2.76
C VAL A 28 -5.32 -21.35 3.41
N SER A 29 -6.19 -21.97 4.20
CA SER A 29 -7.35 -21.33 4.82
C SER A 29 -7.05 -20.66 6.17
N SER A 30 -5.90 -20.94 6.78
CA SER A 30 -5.50 -20.41 8.07
C SER A 30 -4.02 -20.68 8.35
N GLU A 31 -3.44 -19.98 9.32
CA GLU A 31 -2.08 -20.21 9.81
C GLU A 31 -1.89 -21.65 10.30
N ARG A 32 -2.84 -22.19 11.05
CA ARG A 32 -2.83 -23.61 11.48
C ARG A 32 -2.86 -24.60 10.31
N HIS A 33 -3.49 -24.22 9.20
CA HIS A 33 -3.48 -25.02 7.98
C HIS A 33 -2.10 -25.01 7.33
N LEU A 34 -1.43 -23.86 7.33
CA LEU A 34 -0.05 -23.69 6.84
C LEU A 34 0.93 -24.52 7.68
N GLU A 35 0.87 -24.45 9.01
CA GLU A 35 1.71 -25.23 9.91
C GLU A 35 1.59 -26.74 9.62
N ARG A 36 0.37 -27.25 9.51
CA ARG A 36 0.12 -28.65 9.15
C ARG A 36 0.68 -29.03 7.78
N LEU A 37 0.59 -28.13 6.80
CA LEU A 37 1.16 -28.35 5.47
C LEU A 37 2.69 -28.47 5.55
N ILE A 38 3.35 -27.56 6.27
CA ILE A 38 4.79 -27.56 6.46
C ILE A 38 5.25 -28.86 7.16
N GLU A 39 4.54 -29.28 8.21
CA GLU A 39 4.83 -30.54 8.91
C GLU A 39 4.74 -31.74 7.97
N GLU A 40 3.71 -31.85 7.15
CA GLU A 40 3.53 -32.97 6.24
C GLU A 40 4.56 -32.97 5.10
N VAL A 41 4.92 -31.79 4.57
CA VAL A 41 5.96 -31.67 3.54
C VAL A 41 7.33 -32.03 4.11
N SER A 42 7.62 -31.62 5.33
CA SER A 42 8.90 -31.91 6.01
C SER A 42 9.11 -33.39 6.35
N LYS A 43 8.04 -34.20 6.34
CA LYS A 43 8.11 -35.68 6.52
C LYS A 43 8.48 -36.41 5.23
N LEU A 44 8.47 -35.71 4.07
CA LEU A 44 8.79 -36.36 2.80
C LEU A 44 10.29 -36.59 2.68
N GLU A 45 10.70 -37.79 2.34
CA GLU A 45 12.10 -38.10 2.13
C GLU A 45 12.70 -37.30 0.94
N GLY A 46 13.86 -36.72 1.15
CA GLY A 46 14.54 -35.92 0.14
C GLY A 46 13.97 -34.53 -0.09
N VAL A 47 13.01 -34.08 0.72
CA VAL A 47 12.44 -32.73 0.65
C VAL A 47 12.83 -31.92 1.89
N THR A 48 13.22 -30.68 1.67
CA THR A 48 13.52 -29.71 2.73
C THR A 48 12.79 -28.41 2.42
N VAL A 49 12.01 -27.92 3.36
CA VAL A 49 11.42 -26.57 3.28
C VAL A 49 12.51 -25.57 3.63
N LEU A 50 12.90 -24.75 2.69
CA LEU A 50 13.95 -23.74 2.85
C LEU A 50 13.40 -22.45 3.45
N GLU A 51 12.23 -22.03 2.98
CA GLU A 51 11.61 -20.77 3.35
C GLU A 51 10.10 -20.86 3.16
N VAL A 52 9.37 -20.16 4.00
CA VAL A 52 7.93 -19.94 3.86
C VAL A 52 7.69 -18.42 3.80
N ARG A 53 7.03 -17.96 2.75
CA ARG A 53 6.74 -16.55 2.52
C ARG A 53 5.24 -16.34 2.46
N ASP A 54 4.77 -15.29 3.09
CA ASP A 54 3.40 -14.80 2.94
C ASP A 54 3.40 -13.66 1.92
N ASP A 55 2.82 -13.89 0.76
CA ASP A 55 2.78 -12.90 -0.33
C ASP A 55 1.92 -11.69 0.03
N VAL A 56 0.90 -11.86 0.88
CA VAL A 56 0.10 -10.73 1.36
C VAL A 56 0.96 -9.80 2.21
N LEU A 57 1.68 -10.35 3.19
CA LEU A 57 2.58 -9.57 4.03
C LEU A 57 3.70 -8.92 3.20
N LYS A 58 4.27 -9.65 2.25
CA LYS A 58 5.30 -9.14 1.34
C LYS A 58 4.81 -7.96 0.51
N LEU A 59 3.60 -8.02 -0.05
CA LEU A 59 2.99 -6.93 -0.81
C LEU A 59 2.69 -5.69 0.04
N HIS A 60 2.54 -5.86 1.36
CA HIS A 60 2.30 -4.74 2.28
C HIS A 60 3.58 -4.17 2.89
N GLN A 61 4.72 -4.85 2.72
CA GLN A 61 6.00 -4.41 3.29
C GLN A 61 6.45 -3.06 2.68
N GLY A 62 6.61 -2.05 3.54
CA GLY A 62 6.96 -0.69 3.13
C GLY A 62 5.80 0.14 2.60
N GLY A 63 4.56 -0.37 2.73
CA GLY A 63 3.34 0.28 2.24
C GLY A 63 3.08 0.06 0.74
N LYS A 64 1.87 0.41 0.29
CA LYS A 64 1.43 0.24 -1.10
C LYS A 64 1.43 1.52 -1.91
N ILE A 65 1.63 2.65 -1.27
CA ILE A 65 1.65 3.98 -1.90
C ILE A 65 2.92 4.72 -1.53
N LYS A 66 3.35 5.60 -2.41
CA LYS A 66 4.42 6.56 -2.16
C LYS A 66 4.19 7.84 -2.94
N MET A 67 4.67 8.97 -2.41
CA MET A 67 4.75 10.21 -3.16
C MET A 67 6.02 10.22 -4.02
N VAL A 68 5.90 10.68 -5.25
CA VAL A 68 7.03 10.83 -6.16
C VAL A 68 7.02 12.24 -6.76
N ASN A 69 8.20 12.80 -6.97
CA ASN A 69 8.33 14.08 -7.68
C ASN A 69 7.98 13.89 -9.15
N THR A 70 7.20 14.82 -9.68
CA THR A 70 6.91 14.90 -11.14
C THR A 70 7.96 15.70 -11.89
N ALA A 71 8.69 16.59 -11.18
CA ALA A 71 9.80 17.35 -11.73
C ALA A 71 11.13 16.86 -11.11
N PRO A 72 12.21 16.69 -11.88
CA PRO A 72 13.52 16.38 -11.33
C PRO A 72 14.06 17.60 -10.55
N ILE A 73 14.70 17.33 -9.41
CA ILE A 73 15.43 18.33 -8.63
C ILE A 73 16.90 17.89 -8.60
N ASP A 74 17.59 18.13 -9.69
CA ASP A 74 18.94 17.61 -9.95
C ASP A 74 20.01 18.71 -9.99
N SER A 75 19.62 19.97 -9.86
CA SER A 75 20.51 21.13 -9.90
C SER A 75 19.99 22.27 -9.01
N PRO A 76 20.86 23.23 -8.61
CA PRO A 76 20.43 24.44 -7.93
C PRO A 76 19.43 25.27 -8.74
N ASP A 77 19.52 25.23 -10.06
CA ASP A 77 18.60 25.94 -10.96
C ASP A 77 17.19 25.31 -10.90
N THR A 78 17.08 23.99 -11.02
CA THR A 78 15.78 23.30 -10.89
C THR A 78 15.21 23.44 -9.48
N LEU A 79 16.03 23.39 -8.43
CA LEU A 79 15.61 23.64 -7.06
C LEU A 79 15.02 25.03 -6.88
N SER A 80 15.67 26.07 -7.46
CA SER A 80 15.18 27.45 -7.35
C SER A 80 13.84 27.67 -8.05
N LYS A 81 13.54 26.92 -9.10
CA LYS A 81 12.26 26.98 -9.82
C LYS A 81 11.14 26.21 -9.10
N VAL A 82 11.48 25.03 -8.54
CA VAL A 82 10.50 24.16 -7.87
C VAL A 82 10.16 24.66 -6.45
N TYR A 83 11.12 25.31 -5.78
CA TYR A 83 10.97 25.74 -4.39
C TYR A 83 11.25 27.25 -4.27
N THR A 84 12.33 27.66 -3.66
CA THR A 84 12.62 29.08 -3.37
C THR A 84 13.74 29.59 -4.29
N PRO A 85 13.58 30.74 -4.96
CA PRO A 85 12.48 31.72 -4.88
C PRO A 85 11.29 31.49 -5.84
N GLY A 86 11.42 30.66 -6.87
CA GLY A 86 10.47 30.56 -7.98
C GLY A 86 9.03 30.24 -7.58
N VAL A 87 8.82 29.40 -6.56
CA VAL A 87 7.48 29.04 -6.09
C VAL A 87 6.65 30.22 -5.60
N ALA A 88 7.30 31.29 -5.14
CA ALA A 88 6.59 32.48 -4.65
C ALA A 88 5.72 33.14 -5.73
N GLU A 89 6.19 33.17 -6.98
CA GLU A 89 5.43 33.71 -8.11
C GLU A 89 4.15 32.89 -8.35
N VAL A 90 4.24 31.56 -8.31
CA VAL A 90 3.08 30.67 -8.46
C VAL A 90 2.09 30.87 -7.31
N CYS A 91 2.56 31.02 -6.08
CA CYS A 91 1.70 31.31 -4.93
C CYS A 91 0.94 32.64 -5.09
N GLN A 92 1.61 33.70 -5.53
CA GLN A 92 0.98 35.00 -5.76
C GLN A 92 -0.07 34.94 -6.88
N MET A 93 0.25 34.25 -7.98
CA MET A 93 -0.69 34.05 -9.08
C MET A 93 -1.98 33.33 -8.62
N ILE A 94 -1.85 32.27 -7.80
CA ILE A 94 -3.01 31.54 -7.29
C ILE A 94 -3.78 32.41 -6.27
N ALA A 95 -3.09 33.22 -5.45
CA ALA A 95 -3.75 34.12 -4.50
C ALA A 95 -4.61 35.17 -5.22
N GLU A 96 -4.12 35.72 -6.36
CA GLU A 96 -4.84 36.68 -7.19
C GLU A 96 -5.96 36.05 -8.02
N ARG A 97 -5.77 34.81 -8.45
CA ARG A 97 -6.69 34.02 -9.31
C ARG A 97 -6.82 32.59 -8.81
N PRO A 98 -7.70 32.32 -7.84
CA PRO A 98 -7.84 31.01 -7.20
C PRO A 98 -8.13 29.85 -8.15
N GLU A 99 -8.70 30.09 -9.32
CA GLU A 99 -8.96 29.08 -10.35
C GLU A 99 -7.66 28.44 -10.90
N TRP A 100 -6.52 29.15 -10.80
CA TRP A 100 -5.25 28.65 -11.28
C TRP A 100 -4.67 27.53 -10.40
N LYS A 101 -5.23 27.29 -9.20
CA LYS A 101 -4.90 26.11 -8.39
C LYS A 101 -5.07 24.81 -9.18
N ASP A 102 -6.08 24.75 -10.06
CA ASP A 102 -6.38 23.54 -10.83
C ASP A 102 -5.34 23.26 -11.93
N THR A 103 -4.60 24.27 -12.34
CA THR A 103 -3.52 24.15 -13.33
C THR A 103 -2.15 23.91 -12.70
N TYR A 104 -1.87 24.59 -11.58
CA TYR A 104 -0.52 24.64 -11.01
C TYR A 104 -0.35 23.85 -9.72
N THR A 105 -1.37 23.11 -9.28
CA THR A 105 -1.27 22.24 -8.11
C THR A 105 -1.84 20.85 -8.37
N SER A 106 -1.57 19.90 -7.46
CA SER A 106 -2.16 18.56 -7.48
C SER A 106 -3.58 18.49 -6.91
N ILE A 107 -4.16 19.62 -6.46
CA ILE A 107 -5.48 19.65 -5.81
C ILE A 107 -6.56 18.94 -6.62
N PRO A 108 -6.76 19.22 -7.94
CA PRO A 108 -7.85 18.60 -8.70
C PRO A 108 -7.67 17.09 -8.92
N TYR A 109 -6.47 16.57 -8.68
CA TYR A 109 -6.13 15.16 -8.85
C TYR A 109 -5.90 14.44 -7.53
N SER A 110 -6.31 15.04 -6.41
CA SER A 110 -6.11 14.51 -5.07
C SER A 110 -7.41 14.41 -4.30
N VAL A 111 -7.54 13.37 -3.48
CA VAL A 111 -8.68 13.16 -2.59
C VAL A 111 -8.21 12.64 -1.24
N ALA A 112 -8.74 13.20 -0.15
CA ALA A 112 -8.48 12.68 1.19
C ALA A 112 -9.30 11.40 1.44
N ILE A 113 -8.67 10.39 2.01
CA ILE A 113 -9.31 9.15 2.47
C ILE A 113 -9.24 9.16 3.99
N VAL A 114 -10.30 9.65 4.63
CA VAL A 114 -10.33 9.87 6.06
C VAL A 114 -10.83 8.62 6.79
N THR A 115 -10.20 8.26 7.90
CA THR A 115 -10.64 7.17 8.78
C THR A 115 -10.26 7.41 10.23
N ASP A 116 -11.09 6.97 11.14
CA ASP A 116 -10.85 6.83 12.57
C ASP A 116 -10.56 5.36 12.96
N GLY A 117 -10.71 4.43 12.00
CA GLY A 117 -10.48 3.00 12.20
C GLY A 117 -11.56 2.28 13.01
N THR A 118 -12.77 2.87 13.18
CA THR A 118 -13.85 2.28 13.98
C THR A 118 -14.64 1.18 13.26
N ALA A 119 -14.60 1.14 11.92
CA ALA A 119 -15.40 0.23 11.10
C ALA A 119 -14.58 -0.38 9.97
N VAL A 120 -13.64 -1.27 10.29
CA VAL A 120 -12.89 -2.03 9.30
C VAL A 120 -13.58 -3.34 8.99
N LEU A 121 -13.83 -3.61 7.70
CA LEU A 121 -14.58 -4.77 7.23
C LEU A 121 -14.01 -6.09 7.79
N GLY A 122 -14.84 -6.84 8.50
CA GLY A 122 -14.48 -8.12 9.11
C GLY A 122 -13.71 -8.02 10.43
N LEU A 123 -13.21 -6.83 10.82
CA LEU A 123 -12.40 -6.62 12.02
C LEU A 123 -13.04 -5.67 13.04
N GLY A 124 -14.01 -4.84 12.64
CA GLY A 124 -14.65 -3.86 13.52
C GLY A 124 -13.74 -2.68 13.83
N SER A 125 -13.74 -2.25 15.10
CA SER A 125 -12.91 -1.13 15.57
C SER A 125 -11.52 -1.58 15.96
N ILE A 126 -10.53 -1.21 15.14
CA ILE A 126 -9.11 -1.58 15.34
C ILE A 126 -8.20 -0.35 15.47
N GLY A 127 -8.79 0.84 15.41
CA GLY A 127 -8.09 2.13 15.47
C GLY A 127 -7.46 2.58 14.15
N PRO A 128 -7.14 3.88 14.05
CA PRO A 128 -6.77 4.51 12.78
C PRO A 128 -5.46 3.96 12.19
N VAL A 129 -4.44 3.70 13.01
CA VAL A 129 -3.14 3.21 12.53
C VAL A 129 -3.25 1.80 11.95
N ALA A 130 -3.97 0.90 12.62
CA ALA A 130 -4.18 -0.47 12.12
C ALA A 130 -5.07 -0.50 10.86
N ALA A 131 -5.87 0.53 10.61
CA ALA A 131 -6.66 0.69 9.40
C ALA A 131 -5.86 1.20 8.18
N MET A 132 -4.63 1.69 8.38
CA MET A 132 -3.80 2.26 7.30
C MET A 132 -3.64 1.34 6.08
N PRO A 133 -3.38 0.03 6.21
CA PRO A 133 -3.26 -0.85 5.03
C PRO A 133 -4.52 -0.87 4.15
N VAL A 134 -5.71 -0.70 4.74
CA VAL A 134 -6.98 -0.60 3.99
C VAL A 134 -7.06 0.73 3.25
N MET A 135 -6.65 1.83 3.90
CA MET A 135 -6.64 3.17 3.28
C MET A 135 -5.65 3.24 2.12
N GLU A 136 -4.47 2.64 2.26
CA GLU A 136 -3.51 2.49 1.16
C GLU A 136 -4.07 1.66 0.00
N GLY A 137 -4.82 0.59 0.30
CA GLY A 137 -5.52 -0.19 -0.72
C GLY A 137 -6.52 0.65 -1.51
N LYS A 138 -7.31 1.50 -0.83
CA LYS A 138 -8.24 2.43 -1.49
C LYS A 138 -7.49 3.47 -2.34
N ALA A 139 -6.40 4.04 -1.82
CA ALA A 139 -5.57 4.98 -2.57
C ALA A 139 -4.97 4.35 -3.83
N ALA A 140 -4.46 3.12 -3.74
CA ALA A 140 -3.93 2.38 -4.88
C ALA A 140 -5.01 2.11 -5.95
N LEU A 141 -6.23 1.75 -5.52
CA LEU A 141 -7.37 1.55 -6.43
C LEU A 141 -7.80 2.85 -7.11
N LEU A 142 -7.89 3.97 -6.38
CA LEU A 142 -8.19 5.28 -6.96
C LEU A 142 -7.17 5.66 -8.03
N GLN A 143 -5.89 5.50 -7.74
CA GLN A 143 -4.84 5.78 -8.71
C GLN A 143 -4.91 4.87 -9.93
N GLN A 144 -5.15 3.57 -9.72
CA GLN A 144 -5.18 2.60 -10.81
C GLN A 144 -6.39 2.81 -11.74
N LEU A 145 -7.57 3.04 -11.17
CA LEU A 145 -8.83 3.04 -11.91
C LEU A 145 -9.20 4.42 -12.48
N VAL A 146 -8.98 5.49 -11.70
CA VAL A 146 -9.44 6.84 -12.07
C VAL A 146 -8.34 7.90 -12.11
N LYS A 147 -7.10 7.51 -11.88
CA LYS A 147 -5.90 8.41 -11.90
C LYS A 147 -5.97 9.56 -10.89
N VAL A 148 -6.64 9.33 -9.77
CA VAL A 148 -6.71 10.26 -8.66
C VAL A 148 -5.82 9.79 -7.53
N SER A 149 -5.03 10.69 -6.96
CA SER A 149 -4.14 10.40 -5.82
C SER A 149 -4.94 10.39 -4.52
N GLY A 150 -5.12 9.22 -3.91
CA GLY A 150 -5.70 9.07 -2.59
C GLY A 150 -4.67 9.39 -1.50
N ILE A 151 -5.03 10.29 -0.58
CA ILE A 151 -4.18 10.70 0.55
C ILE A 151 -4.83 10.17 1.84
N PRO A 152 -4.30 9.12 2.48
CA PRO A 152 -4.81 8.62 3.75
C PRO A 152 -4.64 9.64 4.87
N ILE A 153 -5.73 9.96 5.58
CA ILE A 153 -5.77 10.82 6.76
C ILE A 153 -6.32 10.00 7.92
N LEU A 154 -5.49 9.78 8.92
CA LEU A 154 -5.83 8.99 10.11
C LEU A 154 -6.19 9.95 11.24
N LEU A 155 -7.42 9.87 11.75
CA LEU A 155 -7.92 10.71 12.83
C LEU A 155 -7.97 9.90 14.13
N ASN A 156 -7.32 10.40 15.17
CA ASN A 156 -7.36 9.79 16.50
C ASN A 156 -8.57 10.33 17.31
N THR A 157 -9.76 10.18 16.77
CA THR A 157 -11.03 10.51 17.43
C THR A 157 -12.09 9.56 16.92
N ILE A 158 -13.05 9.24 17.80
CA ILE A 158 -14.27 8.46 17.47
C ILE A 158 -15.52 9.34 17.49
N ASP A 159 -15.36 10.63 17.75
CA ASP A 159 -16.43 11.60 17.80
C ASP A 159 -16.80 12.08 16.39
N PRO A 160 -17.99 11.79 15.86
CA PRO A 160 -18.41 12.20 14.53
C PRO A 160 -18.37 13.72 14.32
N ASP A 161 -18.67 14.51 15.34
CA ASP A 161 -18.68 15.96 15.24
C ASP A 161 -17.28 16.51 15.06
N GLN A 162 -16.28 15.95 15.75
CA GLN A 162 -14.88 16.29 15.55
C GLN A 162 -14.36 15.88 14.17
N ILE A 163 -14.82 14.74 13.65
CA ILE A 163 -14.46 14.28 12.29
C ILE A 163 -15.02 15.27 11.26
N VAL A 164 -16.31 15.64 11.40
CA VAL A 164 -16.98 16.59 10.52
C VAL A 164 -16.30 17.95 10.56
N GLU A 165 -15.98 18.45 11.74
CA GLU A 165 -15.25 19.72 11.92
C GLU A 165 -13.89 19.70 11.22
N THR A 166 -13.11 18.63 11.41
CA THR A 166 -11.79 18.46 10.78
C THR A 166 -11.85 18.42 9.25
N VAL A 167 -12.91 17.85 8.67
CA VAL A 167 -13.07 17.75 7.21
C VAL A 167 -13.63 19.03 6.57
N LYS A 168 -14.34 19.87 7.33
CA LYS A 168 -14.92 21.14 6.83
C LYS A 168 -13.91 22.27 6.72
N HIS A 169 -12.82 22.21 7.45
CA HIS A 169 -11.77 23.23 7.54
C HIS A 169 -10.45 22.74 6.95
#